data_37e04ea0ea8a207e1e7a6538d71c082f
#
_entry.id   37e04ea0ea8a207e1e7a6538d71c082f
#
_cell.length_a   1.000
_cell.length_b   1.000
_cell.length_c   1.000
_cell.angle_alpha   90.00
_cell.angle_beta   90.00
_cell.angle_gamma   90.00
#
_symmetry.space_group_name_H-M   'P 1'
#
loop_
_entity.id
_entity.type
_entity.pdbx_description
1 polymer ?
#
loop_
_entity_poly.entity_id
_entity_poly.type
_entity_poly.pdbx_seq_one_letter_code
_entity_poly.pdbx_strand_id
1 'polypeptide(L)'
;MSTTSETPAPPTARPGRLAPLLAPPLLLLLALSTWQVLADGPLLRADARLSRALVHPDRLSELLSDLGNVQVAVPVLVLAAAYAALRARATGTARWWLPPAAALAMMALVPLIVVPLKVWTDRPGTPAVPPATGYFPSGHTATATVAYGAAVLLLLRLLTAPAARRTAVITAVVLVAAVSYGLVRRGYHWPLDVAASWCLGGLLLTALWLLLRRADR
;
A
#
# COMPACT_ATOMS: atom_id res chain seq x y z
N MET A 1 26.23 -49.57 22.03
CA MET A 1 26.47 -48.48 21.06
C MET A 1 25.11 -48.18 20.38
N SER A 2 24.38 -47.18 20.92
CA SER A 2 23.07 -46.78 20.33
C SER A 2 23.30 -45.54 19.47
N THR A 3 23.17 -45.69 18.17
CA THR A 3 23.22 -44.58 17.21
C THR A 3 21.85 -43.94 17.17
N THR A 4 21.73 -42.78 17.80
CA THR A 4 20.55 -41.87 17.61
C THR A 4 20.64 -41.21 16.25
N SER A 5 19.75 -41.63 15.35
CA SER A 5 19.54 -40.93 14.06
C SER A 5 18.83 -39.61 14.30
N GLU A 6 19.56 -38.48 14.23
CA GLU A 6 18.97 -37.16 14.17
C GLU A 6 18.25 -36.98 12.83
N THR A 7 16.94 -36.83 12.91
CA THR A 7 16.12 -36.41 11.75
C THR A 7 16.41 -34.95 11.45
N PRO A 8 16.80 -34.56 10.21
CA PRO A 8 17.04 -33.15 9.88
C PRO A 8 15.76 -32.35 10.03
N ALA A 9 15.83 -31.24 10.78
CA ALA A 9 14.73 -30.29 10.91
C ALA A 9 14.33 -29.72 9.53
N PRO A 10 13.03 -29.56 9.23
CA PRO A 10 12.58 -29.02 7.96
C PRO A 10 13.13 -27.61 7.75
N PRO A 11 13.51 -27.26 6.50
CA PRO A 11 14.06 -25.94 6.20
C PRO A 11 13.02 -24.84 6.50
N THR A 12 13.25 -24.08 7.56
CA THR A 12 12.45 -22.89 7.86
C THR A 12 12.58 -21.91 6.71
N ALA A 13 11.47 -21.66 6.02
CA ALA A 13 11.41 -20.70 4.92
C ALA A 13 11.91 -19.32 5.43
N ARG A 14 13.06 -18.88 4.92
CA ARG A 14 13.63 -17.58 5.27
C ARG A 14 12.62 -16.50 4.83
N PRO A 15 12.07 -15.68 5.74
CA PRO A 15 10.99 -14.71 5.44
C PRO A 15 11.33 -13.71 4.33
N GLY A 16 12.59 -13.67 3.90
CA GLY A 16 13.06 -12.80 2.83
C GLY A 16 12.85 -13.29 1.40
N ARG A 17 12.37 -14.51 1.19
CA ARG A 17 12.10 -15.03 -0.17
C ARG A 17 10.65 -14.86 -0.62
N LEU A 18 9.73 -14.54 0.29
CA LEU A 18 8.30 -14.45 -0.01
C LEU A 18 7.88 -13.13 -0.68
N ALA A 19 8.54 -12.01 -0.37
CA ALA A 19 8.12 -10.71 -0.90
C ALA A 19 8.16 -10.61 -2.45
N PRO A 20 9.21 -11.09 -3.17
CA PRO A 20 9.18 -11.07 -4.64
C PRO A 20 8.12 -12.00 -5.23
N LEU A 21 7.66 -13.03 -4.50
CA LEU A 21 6.61 -13.93 -4.95
C LEU A 21 5.22 -13.27 -4.93
N LEU A 22 5.06 -12.15 -4.21
CA LEU A 22 3.80 -11.39 -4.20
C LEU A 22 3.64 -10.49 -5.43
N ALA A 23 4.73 -10.12 -6.10
CA ALA A 23 4.65 -9.19 -7.23
C ALA A 23 3.83 -9.73 -8.43
N PRO A 24 4.01 -11.00 -8.88
CA PRO A 24 3.22 -11.52 -10.00
C PRO A 24 1.71 -11.54 -9.74
N PRO A 25 1.18 -12.06 -8.61
CA PRO A 25 -0.25 -12.02 -8.36
C PRO A 25 -0.81 -10.60 -8.19
N LEU A 26 -0.07 -9.67 -7.58
CA LEU A 26 -0.50 -8.27 -7.48
C LEU A 26 -0.57 -7.61 -8.86
N LEU A 27 0.41 -7.84 -9.72
CA LEU A 27 0.41 -7.33 -11.08
C LEU A 27 -0.74 -7.92 -11.90
N LEU A 28 -0.97 -9.22 -11.78
CA LEU A 28 -2.09 -9.91 -12.46
C LEU A 28 -3.44 -9.35 -12.01
N LEU A 29 -3.65 -9.16 -10.70
CA LEU A 29 -4.88 -8.59 -10.16
C LEU A 29 -5.09 -7.14 -10.60
N LEU A 30 -4.03 -6.33 -10.62
CA LEU A 30 -4.09 -4.96 -11.12
C LEU A 30 -4.45 -4.93 -12.61
N ALA A 31 -3.78 -5.75 -13.43
CA ALA A 31 -4.04 -5.86 -14.87
C ALA A 31 -5.47 -6.35 -15.15
N LEU A 32 -5.94 -7.37 -14.42
CA LEU A 32 -7.29 -7.89 -14.54
C LEU A 32 -8.34 -6.83 -14.16
N SER A 33 -8.12 -6.12 -13.04
CA SER A 33 -9.01 -5.04 -12.60
C SER A 33 -9.09 -3.92 -13.64
N THR A 34 -7.94 -3.51 -14.18
CA THR A 34 -7.86 -2.48 -15.23
C THR A 34 -8.59 -2.95 -16.50
N TRP A 35 -8.36 -4.18 -16.93
CA TRP A 35 -9.05 -4.76 -18.09
C TRP A 35 -10.56 -4.82 -17.90
N GLN A 36 -11.04 -5.24 -16.71
CA GLN A 36 -12.48 -5.28 -16.40
C GLN A 36 -13.10 -3.89 -16.45
N VAL A 37 -12.39 -2.85 -16.03
CA VAL A 37 -12.87 -1.46 -16.11
C VAL A 37 -12.95 -1.01 -17.57
N LEU A 38 -11.93 -1.27 -18.39
CA LEU A 38 -11.88 -0.86 -19.79
C LEU A 38 -12.89 -1.60 -20.68
N ALA A 39 -13.21 -2.85 -20.34
CA ALA A 39 -14.08 -3.72 -21.14
C ALA A 39 -15.54 -3.76 -20.63
N ASP A 40 -15.92 -2.91 -19.67
CA ASP A 40 -17.23 -2.98 -18.97
C ASP A 40 -17.58 -4.41 -18.52
N GLY A 41 -16.57 -5.10 -17.99
CA GLY A 41 -16.64 -6.52 -17.70
C GLY A 41 -17.59 -6.89 -16.56
N PRO A 42 -17.90 -8.20 -16.40
CA PRO A 42 -18.87 -8.67 -15.42
C PRO A 42 -18.52 -8.33 -13.96
N LEU A 43 -17.23 -8.10 -13.66
CA LEU A 43 -16.78 -7.72 -12.33
C LEU A 43 -17.34 -6.36 -11.89
N LEU A 44 -17.60 -5.44 -12.83
CA LEU A 44 -18.21 -4.13 -12.53
C LEU A 44 -19.63 -4.26 -11.97
N ARG A 45 -20.38 -5.27 -12.40
CA ARG A 45 -21.73 -5.52 -11.84
C ARG A 45 -21.65 -5.99 -10.39
N ALA A 46 -20.68 -6.83 -10.06
CA ALA A 46 -20.43 -7.28 -8.68
C ALA A 46 -19.96 -6.11 -7.82
N ASP A 47 -19.04 -5.29 -8.36
CA ASP A 47 -18.51 -4.08 -7.72
C ASP A 47 -19.62 -3.06 -7.40
N ALA A 48 -20.51 -2.82 -8.34
CA ALA A 48 -21.67 -1.94 -8.16
C ALA A 48 -22.68 -2.49 -7.11
N ARG A 49 -22.89 -3.82 -7.05
CA ARG A 49 -23.73 -4.44 -6.00
C ARG A 49 -23.10 -4.26 -4.63
N LEU A 50 -21.80 -4.54 -4.51
CA LEU A 50 -21.05 -4.40 -3.28
C LEU A 50 -21.03 -2.93 -2.80
N SER A 51 -20.80 -2.00 -3.71
CA SER A 51 -20.86 -0.56 -3.42
C SER A 51 -22.23 -0.17 -2.84
N ARG A 52 -23.33 -0.55 -3.48
CA ARG A 52 -24.70 -0.25 -2.98
C ARG A 52 -24.96 -0.81 -1.59
N ALA A 53 -24.38 -1.96 -1.25
CA ALA A 53 -24.52 -2.56 0.06
C ALA A 53 -23.68 -1.86 1.15
N LEU A 54 -22.55 -1.23 0.77
CA LEU A 54 -21.59 -0.64 1.69
C LEU A 54 -21.73 0.88 1.84
N VAL A 55 -22.32 1.57 0.87
CA VAL A 55 -22.46 3.05 0.90
C VAL A 55 -23.49 3.47 1.93
N HIS A 56 -23.02 4.00 3.05
CA HIS A 56 -23.80 4.61 4.14
C HIS A 56 -22.98 5.79 4.69
N PRO A 57 -23.03 6.96 4.04
CA PRO A 57 -22.22 8.11 4.40
C PRO A 57 -22.48 8.58 5.83
N ASP A 58 -21.42 8.71 6.61
CA ASP A 58 -21.44 9.25 7.96
C ASP A 58 -20.14 10.05 8.23
N ARG A 59 -20.10 10.77 9.37
CA ARG A 59 -18.95 11.58 9.75
C ARG A 59 -17.70 10.74 10.01
N LEU A 60 -17.85 9.52 10.53
CA LEU A 60 -16.72 8.64 10.78
C LEU A 60 -16.05 8.23 9.46
N SER A 61 -16.85 7.83 8.46
CA SER A 61 -16.31 7.45 7.14
C SER A 61 -15.62 8.61 6.43
N GLU A 62 -16.08 9.85 6.66
CA GLU A 62 -15.40 11.05 6.18
C GLU A 62 -14.01 11.21 6.83
N LEU A 63 -13.94 11.20 8.16
CA LEU A 63 -12.68 11.30 8.90
C LEU A 63 -11.69 10.18 8.53
N LEU A 64 -12.19 8.96 8.33
CA LEU A 64 -11.36 7.83 7.93
C LEU A 64 -10.83 8.01 6.50
N SER A 65 -11.64 8.52 5.57
CA SER A 65 -11.18 8.79 4.21
C SER A 65 -10.09 9.88 4.17
N ASP A 66 -10.18 10.87 5.05
CA ASP A 66 -9.22 11.98 5.15
C ASP A 66 -7.82 11.55 5.58
N LEU A 67 -7.69 10.43 6.28
CA LEU A 67 -6.38 9.84 6.59
C LEU A 67 -5.59 9.46 5.31
N GLY A 68 -6.27 9.29 4.17
CA GLY A 68 -5.67 9.03 2.87
C GLY A 68 -5.30 10.29 2.09
N ASN A 69 -5.66 11.48 2.57
CA ASN A 69 -5.30 12.75 1.94
C ASN A 69 -3.78 12.93 1.92
N VAL A 70 -3.28 13.54 0.84
CA VAL A 70 -1.85 13.86 0.66
C VAL A 70 -1.35 14.70 1.84
N GLN A 71 -2.18 15.64 2.33
CA GLN A 71 -1.87 16.53 3.46
C GLN A 71 -1.73 15.79 4.80
N VAL A 72 -2.21 14.56 4.91
CA VAL A 72 -2.11 13.72 6.12
C VAL A 72 -1.05 12.62 5.94
N ALA A 73 -1.18 11.82 4.90
CA ALA A 73 -0.35 10.63 4.72
C ALA A 73 1.10 10.96 4.33
N VAL A 74 1.32 11.97 3.48
CA VAL A 74 2.68 12.34 3.04
C VAL A 74 3.51 12.95 4.17
N PRO A 75 3.02 13.86 5.02
CA PRO A 75 3.76 14.31 6.19
C PRO A 75 4.18 13.17 7.13
N VAL A 76 3.35 12.16 7.35
CA VAL A 76 3.72 10.99 8.16
C VAL A 76 4.92 10.26 7.55
N LEU A 77 4.91 10.04 6.23
CA LEU A 77 6.06 9.45 5.53
C LEU A 77 7.31 10.33 5.65
N VAL A 78 7.18 11.65 5.44
CA VAL A 78 8.30 12.59 5.52
C VAL A 78 8.92 12.59 6.92
N LEU A 79 8.11 12.60 7.97
CA LEU A 79 8.59 12.51 9.35
C LEU A 79 9.31 11.18 9.63
N ALA A 80 8.76 10.06 9.17
CA ALA A 80 9.41 8.75 9.30
C ALA A 80 10.72 8.69 8.52
N ALA A 81 10.76 9.26 7.31
CA ALA A 81 11.95 9.34 6.47
C ALA A 81 13.04 10.23 7.09
N ALA A 82 12.66 11.40 7.62
CA ALA A 82 13.57 12.29 8.32
C ALA A 82 14.14 11.63 9.59
N TYR A 83 13.29 11.00 10.40
CA TYR A 83 13.73 10.27 11.59
C TYR A 83 14.70 9.13 11.22
N ALA A 84 14.40 8.34 10.21
CA ALA A 84 15.27 7.26 9.74
C ALA A 84 16.62 7.80 9.23
N ALA A 85 16.61 8.91 8.48
CA ALA A 85 17.82 9.58 8.00
C ALA A 85 18.71 10.07 9.16
N LEU A 86 18.12 10.78 10.13
CA LEU A 86 18.84 11.30 11.29
C LEU A 86 19.46 10.17 12.11
N ARG A 87 18.73 9.09 12.37
CA ARG A 87 19.23 7.94 13.11
C ARG A 87 20.37 7.23 12.35
N ALA A 88 20.22 7.00 11.06
CA ALA A 88 21.25 6.37 10.24
C ALA A 88 22.51 7.23 10.13
N ARG A 89 22.35 8.56 10.02
CA ARG A 89 23.48 9.51 10.03
C ARG A 89 24.22 9.51 11.37
N ALA A 90 23.49 9.53 12.49
CA ALA A 90 24.05 9.51 13.83
C ALA A 90 24.85 8.23 14.14
N THR A 91 24.52 7.10 13.50
CA THR A 91 25.24 5.82 13.63
C THR A 91 26.37 5.66 12.60
N GLY A 92 26.67 6.69 11.78
CA GLY A 92 27.75 6.65 10.78
C GLY A 92 27.45 5.78 9.56
N THR A 93 26.18 5.48 9.27
CA THR A 93 25.81 4.66 8.12
C THR A 93 26.20 5.37 6.81
N ALA A 94 27.02 4.76 5.98
CA ALA A 94 27.63 5.40 4.78
C ALA A 94 26.61 5.95 3.77
N ARG A 95 25.47 5.28 3.59
CA ARG A 95 24.40 5.68 2.64
C ARG A 95 23.10 6.02 3.38
N TRP A 96 23.19 6.79 4.46
CA TRP A 96 22.08 7.17 5.35
C TRP A 96 20.88 7.77 4.61
N TRP A 97 21.12 8.47 3.51
CA TRP A 97 20.10 9.15 2.69
C TRP A 97 19.33 8.21 1.74
N LEU A 98 19.91 7.06 1.36
CA LEU A 98 19.36 6.20 0.32
C LEU A 98 18.00 5.57 0.69
N PRO A 99 17.80 4.98 1.89
CA PRO A 99 16.48 4.45 2.28
C PRO A 99 15.36 5.50 2.28
N PRO A 100 15.53 6.68 2.93
CA PRO A 100 14.49 7.72 2.90
C PRO A 100 14.25 8.27 1.50
N ALA A 101 15.28 8.48 0.68
CA ALA A 101 15.14 8.94 -0.70
C ALA A 101 14.36 7.92 -1.56
N ALA A 102 14.65 6.62 -1.41
CA ALA A 102 13.91 5.56 -2.11
C ALA A 102 12.43 5.55 -1.70
N ALA A 103 12.13 5.72 -0.41
CA ALA A 103 10.74 5.76 0.08
C ALA A 103 9.98 6.98 -0.49
N LEU A 104 10.59 8.15 -0.52
CA LEU A 104 10.00 9.36 -1.11
C LEU A 104 9.85 9.23 -2.63
N ALA A 105 10.79 8.58 -3.32
CA ALA A 105 10.67 8.27 -4.74
C ALA A 105 9.49 7.34 -5.04
N MET A 106 9.26 6.29 -4.22
CA MET A 106 8.05 5.45 -4.36
C MET A 106 6.77 6.25 -4.16
N MET A 107 6.76 7.21 -3.24
CA MET A 107 5.61 8.10 -3.06
C MET A 107 5.38 9.00 -4.28
N ALA A 108 6.44 9.56 -4.86
CA ALA A 108 6.37 10.37 -6.08
C ALA A 108 5.87 9.57 -7.31
N LEU A 109 6.12 8.26 -7.36
CA LEU A 109 5.59 7.39 -8.42
C LEU A 109 4.07 7.22 -8.34
N VAL A 110 3.44 7.40 -7.17
CA VAL A 110 1.99 7.24 -7.03
C VAL A 110 1.23 8.14 -8.01
N PRO A 111 1.34 9.47 -7.99
CA PRO A 111 0.64 10.32 -8.96
C PRO A 111 1.09 10.07 -10.40
N LEU A 112 2.36 9.74 -10.64
CA LEU A 112 2.88 9.45 -11.99
C LEU A 112 2.25 8.21 -12.62
N ILE A 113 1.75 7.27 -11.82
CA ILE A 113 1.06 6.06 -12.30
C ILE A 113 -0.45 6.23 -12.22
N VAL A 114 -0.97 6.75 -11.11
CA VAL A 114 -2.42 6.87 -10.87
C VAL A 114 -3.07 7.84 -11.84
N VAL A 115 -2.45 9.02 -12.09
CA VAL A 115 -3.06 10.04 -12.97
C VAL A 115 -3.22 9.54 -14.41
N PRO A 116 -2.20 8.96 -15.08
CA PRO A 116 -2.39 8.38 -16.41
C PRO A 116 -3.42 7.25 -16.44
N LEU A 117 -3.46 6.37 -15.41
CA LEU A 117 -4.46 5.31 -15.34
C LEU A 117 -5.88 5.88 -15.22
N LYS A 118 -6.09 6.95 -14.46
CA LYS A 118 -7.38 7.65 -14.34
C LYS A 118 -7.84 8.20 -15.67
N VAL A 119 -6.94 8.86 -16.40
CA VAL A 119 -7.24 9.41 -17.74
C VAL A 119 -7.52 8.28 -18.73
N TRP A 120 -6.74 7.22 -18.71
CA TRP A 120 -6.87 6.11 -19.64
C TRP A 120 -8.14 5.29 -19.43
N THR A 121 -8.50 5.02 -18.18
CA THR A 121 -9.69 4.21 -17.87
C THR A 121 -10.99 5.00 -17.92
N ASP A 122 -10.91 6.31 -17.72
CA ASP A 122 -12.05 7.25 -17.70
C ASP A 122 -13.27 6.75 -16.91
N ARG A 123 -13.01 5.95 -15.87
CA ARG A 123 -14.07 5.30 -15.09
C ARG A 123 -14.97 6.34 -14.41
N PRO A 124 -16.32 6.24 -14.54
CA PRO A 124 -17.23 7.14 -13.84
C PRO A 124 -17.20 6.93 -12.33
N GLY A 125 -17.50 8.00 -11.58
CA GLY A 125 -17.70 7.97 -10.13
C GLY A 125 -18.88 7.12 -9.72
N THR A 126 -19.03 6.92 -8.40
CA THR A 126 -20.21 6.26 -7.84
C THR A 126 -21.43 7.20 -7.93
N PRO A 127 -22.66 6.69 -7.80
CA PRO A 127 -23.86 7.54 -7.74
C PRO A 127 -23.91 8.48 -6.52
N ALA A 128 -23.02 8.31 -5.53
CA ALA A 128 -22.97 9.13 -4.32
C ALA A 128 -22.14 10.42 -4.50
N VAL A 129 -21.44 10.58 -5.62
CA VAL A 129 -20.62 11.76 -5.94
C VAL A 129 -21.17 12.48 -7.17
N PRO A 130 -20.86 13.79 -7.35
CA PRO A 130 -21.23 14.49 -8.59
C PRO A 130 -20.70 13.77 -9.83
N PRO A 131 -21.43 13.85 -10.96
CA PRO A 131 -20.99 13.21 -12.21
C PRO A 131 -19.61 13.68 -12.63
N ALA A 132 -18.65 12.76 -12.63
CA ALA A 132 -17.27 12.97 -13.08
C ALA A 132 -16.64 11.63 -13.45
N THR A 133 -15.53 11.65 -14.16
CA THR A 133 -14.76 10.46 -14.56
C THR A 133 -13.35 10.47 -13.96
N GLY A 134 -12.58 9.41 -14.21
CA GLY A 134 -11.23 9.26 -13.69
C GLY A 134 -11.19 8.77 -12.24
N TYR A 135 -12.07 7.88 -11.85
CA TYR A 135 -12.10 7.34 -10.49
C TYR A 135 -11.20 6.12 -10.27
N PHE A 136 -10.85 5.38 -11.31
CA PHE A 136 -9.98 4.19 -11.20
C PHE A 136 -8.52 4.52 -11.55
N PRO A 137 -7.56 4.08 -10.73
CA PRO A 137 -7.67 3.55 -9.37
C PRO A 137 -7.81 4.67 -8.32
N SER A 138 -8.06 4.31 -7.05
CA SER A 138 -8.19 5.27 -5.94
C SER A 138 -6.85 5.94 -5.58
N GLY A 139 -6.76 7.25 -5.77
CA GLY A 139 -5.57 8.03 -5.38
C GLY A 139 -5.32 8.03 -3.87
N HIS A 140 -6.37 8.22 -3.06
CA HIS A 140 -6.27 8.22 -1.59
C HIS A 140 -5.77 6.87 -1.05
N THR A 141 -6.34 5.76 -1.56
CA THR A 141 -5.90 4.42 -1.14
C THR A 141 -4.45 4.15 -1.56
N ALA A 142 -4.05 4.52 -2.78
CA ALA A 142 -2.67 4.37 -3.24
C ALA A 142 -1.70 5.19 -2.38
N THR A 143 -2.04 6.46 -2.11
CA THR A 143 -1.27 7.36 -1.23
C THR A 143 -1.13 6.78 0.18
N ALA A 144 -2.23 6.37 0.81
CA ALA A 144 -2.20 5.77 2.15
C ALA A 144 -1.36 4.49 2.19
N THR A 145 -1.54 3.59 1.21
CA THR A 145 -0.81 2.32 1.15
C THR A 145 0.70 2.55 1.04
N VAL A 146 1.12 3.44 0.13
CA VAL A 146 2.55 3.70 -0.08
C VAL A 146 3.12 4.52 1.06
N ALA A 147 2.44 5.57 1.54
CA ALA A 147 2.96 6.42 2.61
C ALA A 147 3.13 5.66 3.92
N TYR A 148 2.06 5.01 4.41
CA TYR A 148 2.11 4.28 5.68
C TYR A 148 2.97 3.02 5.58
N GLY A 149 2.89 2.30 4.44
CA GLY A 149 3.72 1.13 4.20
C GLY A 149 5.21 1.45 4.12
N ALA A 150 5.60 2.51 3.39
CA ALA A 150 7.00 2.94 3.29
C ALA A 150 7.51 3.47 4.64
N ALA A 151 6.70 4.23 5.39
CA ALA A 151 7.06 4.67 6.74
C ALA A 151 7.38 3.47 7.64
N VAL A 152 6.55 2.43 7.62
CA VAL A 152 6.80 1.20 8.39
C VAL A 152 8.06 0.49 7.90
N LEU A 153 8.29 0.35 6.59
CA LEU A 153 9.50 -0.29 6.08
C LEU A 153 10.78 0.42 6.54
N LEU A 154 10.76 1.75 6.63
CA LEU A 154 11.87 2.53 7.19
C LEU A 154 12.02 2.31 8.70
N LEU A 155 10.94 2.37 9.47
CA LEU A 155 10.95 2.20 10.92
C LEU A 155 11.37 0.78 11.35
N LEU A 156 10.97 -0.25 10.60
CA LEU A 156 11.36 -1.64 10.87
C LEU A 156 12.88 -1.87 10.84
N ARG A 157 13.65 -0.99 10.21
CA ARG A 157 15.13 -1.05 10.22
C ARG A 157 15.72 -0.53 11.53
N LEU A 158 14.95 0.26 12.28
CA LEU A 158 15.36 0.88 13.54
C LEU A 158 14.80 0.18 14.77
N LEU A 159 13.63 -0.46 14.61
CA LEU A 159 12.94 -1.16 15.69
C LEU A 159 13.56 -2.53 15.94
N THR A 160 14.03 -2.78 17.16
CA THR A 160 14.62 -4.06 17.59
C THR A 160 13.60 -4.94 18.30
N ALA A 161 12.70 -4.36 19.11
CA ALA A 161 11.70 -5.10 19.87
C ALA A 161 10.63 -5.72 18.95
N PRO A 162 10.37 -7.05 19.02
CA PRO A 162 9.38 -7.71 18.19
C PRO A 162 7.97 -7.13 18.35
N ALA A 163 7.58 -6.74 19.56
CA ALA A 163 6.30 -6.11 19.84
C ALA A 163 6.16 -4.78 19.09
N ALA A 164 7.17 -3.89 19.16
CA ALA A 164 7.15 -2.61 18.44
C ALA A 164 7.06 -2.80 16.91
N ARG A 165 7.78 -3.79 16.36
CA ARG A 165 7.70 -4.14 14.94
C ARG A 165 6.30 -4.59 14.54
N ARG A 166 5.70 -5.48 15.33
CA ARG A 166 4.33 -5.97 15.11
C ARG A 166 3.32 -4.81 15.17
N THR A 167 3.41 -3.97 16.21
CA THR A 167 2.53 -2.80 16.37
C THR A 167 2.64 -1.87 15.17
N ALA A 168 3.84 -1.52 14.72
CA ALA A 168 4.03 -0.64 13.56
C ALA A 168 3.35 -1.22 12.30
N VAL A 169 3.51 -2.52 12.03
CA VAL A 169 2.87 -3.17 10.88
C VAL A 169 1.35 -3.17 11.02
N ILE A 170 0.82 -3.56 12.18
CA ILE A 170 -0.62 -3.58 12.44
C ILE A 170 -1.22 -2.18 12.28
N THR A 171 -0.55 -1.15 12.84
CA THR A 171 -1.01 0.25 12.71
C THR A 171 -1.12 0.66 11.25
N ALA A 172 -0.11 0.39 10.41
CA ALA A 172 -0.17 0.74 9.00
C ALA A 172 -1.30 -0.01 8.27
N VAL A 173 -1.46 -1.30 8.52
CA VAL A 173 -2.55 -2.11 7.93
C VAL A 173 -3.91 -1.56 8.34
N VAL A 174 -4.10 -1.23 9.62
CA VAL A 174 -5.35 -0.65 10.14
C VAL A 174 -5.62 0.71 9.51
N LEU A 175 -4.62 1.58 9.38
CA LEU A 175 -4.78 2.90 8.75
C LEU A 175 -5.20 2.77 7.28
N VAL A 176 -4.55 1.90 6.51
CA VAL A 176 -4.90 1.65 5.09
C VAL A 176 -6.32 1.06 4.98
N ALA A 177 -6.67 0.12 5.84
CA ALA A 177 -8.01 -0.46 5.88
C ALA A 177 -9.07 0.59 6.26
N ALA A 178 -8.78 1.46 7.22
CA ALA A 178 -9.65 2.54 7.65
C ALA A 178 -9.92 3.54 6.52
N VAL A 179 -8.86 4.00 5.81
CA VAL A 179 -9.00 4.84 4.61
C VAL A 179 -9.88 4.16 3.57
N SER A 180 -9.60 2.91 3.27
CA SER A 180 -10.31 2.13 2.25
C SER A 180 -11.79 1.97 2.61
N TYR A 181 -12.08 1.63 3.87
CA TYR A 181 -13.43 1.56 4.39
C TYR A 181 -14.14 2.91 4.30
N GLY A 182 -13.50 3.99 4.74
CA GLY A 182 -14.03 5.35 4.68
C GLY A 182 -14.43 5.75 3.27
N LEU A 183 -13.56 5.53 2.29
CA LEU A 183 -13.78 5.88 0.88
C LEU A 183 -14.96 5.11 0.26
N VAL A 184 -15.08 3.80 0.51
CA VAL A 184 -16.18 2.98 0.01
C VAL A 184 -17.48 3.34 0.72
N ARG A 185 -17.47 3.49 2.04
CA ARG A 185 -18.66 3.80 2.84
C ARG A 185 -19.22 5.19 2.54
N ARG A 186 -18.35 6.18 2.25
CA ARG A 186 -18.76 7.51 1.76
C ARG A 186 -19.26 7.49 0.32
N GLY A 187 -18.97 6.44 -0.42
CA GLY A 187 -19.25 6.36 -1.86
C GLY A 187 -18.30 7.18 -2.71
N TYR A 188 -17.14 7.58 -2.19
CA TYR A 188 -16.13 8.32 -2.95
C TYR A 188 -15.44 7.45 -4.00
N HIS A 189 -15.32 6.15 -3.75
CA HIS A 189 -14.72 5.18 -4.65
C HIS A 189 -15.47 3.86 -4.69
N TRP A 190 -15.41 3.20 -5.81
CA TRP A 190 -15.85 1.81 -5.95
C TRP A 190 -14.89 0.88 -5.20
N PRO A 191 -15.36 -0.24 -4.64
CA PRO A 191 -14.49 -1.24 -4.01
C PRO A 191 -13.33 -1.71 -4.90
N LEU A 192 -13.58 -1.87 -6.20
CA LEU A 192 -12.56 -2.29 -7.18
C LEU A 192 -11.46 -1.23 -7.36
N ASP A 193 -11.77 0.08 -7.28
CA ASP A 193 -10.76 1.15 -7.33
C ASP A 193 -9.79 1.06 -6.15
N VAL A 194 -10.33 0.72 -4.98
CA VAL A 194 -9.57 0.51 -3.74
C VAL A 194 -8.69 -0.73 -3.86
N ALA A 195 -9.25 -1.86 -4.31
CA ALA A 195 -8.51 -3.11 -4.48
C ALA A 195 -7.35 -2.98 -5.47
N ALA A 196 -7.58 -2.31 -6.61
CA ALA A 196 -6.53 -2.01 -7.59
C ALA A 196 -5.41 -1.15 -6.99
N SER A 197 -5.76 -0.19 -6.11
CA SER A 197 -4.78 0.65 -5.43
C SER A 197 -3.96 -0.10 -4.40
N TRP A 198 -4.52 -1.11 -3.74
CA TRP A 198 -3.76 -2.02 -2.88
C TRP A 198 -2.73 -2.83 -3.70
N CYS A 199 -3.14 -3.31 -4.87
CA CYS A 199 -2.22 -4.02 -5.76
C CYS A 199 -1.08 -3.12 -6.21
N LEU A 200 -1.37 -1.90 -6.66
CA LEU A 200 -0.37 -0.91 -7.05
C LEU A 200 0.57 -0.55 -5.90
N GLY A 201 0.00 -0.20 -4.73
CA GLY A 201 0.78 0.12 -3.54
C GLY A 201 1.63 -1.05 -3.06
N GLY A 202 1.10 -2.27 -3.09
CA GLY A 202 1.83 -3.49 -2.78
C GLY A 202 3.02 -3.75 -3.71
N LEU A 203 2.87 -3.47 -5.01
CA LEU A 203 3.97 -3.54 -5.99
C LEU A 203 5.07 -2.51 -5.67
N LEU A 204 4.71 -1.25 -5.40
CA LEU A 204 5.66 -0.20 -5.05
C LEU A 204 6.37 -0.50 -3.72
N LEU A 205 5.66 -1.02 -2.72
CA LEU A 205 6.27 -1.43 -1.45
C LEU A 205 7.18 -2.65 -1.60
N THR A 206 6.85 -3.59 -2.48
CA THR A 206 7.73 -4.72 -2.81
C THR A 206 9.01 -4.24 -3.48
N ALA A 207 8.91 -3.30 -4.43
CA ALA A 207 10.07 -2.67 -5.06
C ALA A 207 10.94 -1.92 -4.03
N LEU A 208 10.32 -1.11 -3.16
CA LEU A 208 11.03 -0.43 -2.08
C LEU A 208 11.76 -1.42 -1.17
N TRP A 209 11.10 -2.47 -0.72
CA TRP A 209 11.70 -3.48 0.14
C TRP A 209 12.91 -4.17 -0.52
N LEU A 210 12.83 -4.47 -1.84
CA LEU A 210 13.96 -5.03 -2.59
C LEU A 210 15.14 -4.05 -2.67
N LEU A 211 14.87 -2.76 -2.90
CA LEU A 211 15.89 -1.71 -2.92
C LEU A 211 16.57 -1.56 -1.55
N LEU A 212 15.80 -1.53 -0.48
CA LEU A 212 16.31 -1.44 0.88
C LEU A 212 17.21 -2.62 1.24
N ARG A 213 16.84 -3.84 0.83
CA ARG A 213 17.68 -5.05 1.03
C ARG A 213 18.99 -5.03 0.26
N ARG A 214 19.01 -4.43 -0.93
CA ARG A 214 20.24 -4.26 -1.69
C ARG A 214 21.17 -3.23 -1.07
N ALA A 215 20.60 -2.20 -0.44
CA ALA A 215 21.37 -1.17 0.27
C ALA A 215 22.05 -1.69 1.55
N ASP A 216 21.58 -2.80 2.11
CA ASP A 216 22.12 -3.45 3.32
C ASP A 216 23.27 -4.43 3.02
N ARG A 217 23.55 -4.70 1.75
CA ARG A 217 24.66 -5.58 1.30
C ARG A 217 25.89 -4.78 0.94
#